data_c97a835475bc4344857a3f11d8ac55c3
#
_entry.id   c97a835475bc4344857a3f11d8ac55c3
#
_cell.length_a   1.000
_cell.length_b   1.000
_cell.length_c   1.000
_cell.angle_alpha   90.00
_cell.angle_beta   90.00
_cell.angle_gamma   90.00
#
_symmetry.space_group_name_H-M   'P 1'
#
loop_
_entity.id
_entity.type
_entity.pdbx_description
1 polymer ?
#
loop_
_entity_poly.entity_id
_entity_poly.type
_entity_poly.pdbx_seq_one_letter_code
_entity_poly.pdbx_strand_id
1 'polypeptide(L)'
;MKKKMTIITTLTIVILIIIVLYVLYYLNYIPHKKYTNTDFNIMTYKSNIDKDNDGIDDQTDILNNARDYIKIKPKYKSKYYTTGYPNDEYGVCTDVVAFALKDAGYDLMVLVNEDIKA
;
A
#
# COMPACT_ATOMS: atom_id res chain seq x y z
N MET A 1 20.33 -47.82 20.61
CA MET A 1 19.42 -47.51 19.48
C MET A 1 18.47 -46.35 19.81
N LYS A 2 17.70 -46.37 20.93
CA LYS A 2 16.72 -45.34 21.31
C LYS A 2 17.29 -43.90 21.28
N LYS A 3 18.49 -43.67 21.87
CA LYS A 3 19.10 -42.33 21.97
C LYS A 3 19.48 -41.73 20.60
N LYS A 4 19.96 -42.54 19.65
CA LYS A 4 20.24 -42.08 18.28
C LYS A 4 18.94 -41.71 17.53
N MET A 5 17.87 -42.46 17.71
CA MET A 5 16.57 -42.21 17.10
C MET A 5 15.95 -40.93 17.61
N THR A 6 16.06 -40.66 18.94
CA THR A 6 15.58 -39.40 19.53
C THR A 6 16.34 -38.19 18.98
N ILE A 7 17.67 -38.29 18.78
CA ILE A 7 18.50 -37.20 18.22
C ILE A 7 18.09 -36.93 16.76
N ILE A 8 17.88 -37.98 15.98
CA ILE A 8 17.47 -37.82 14.56
C ILE A 8 16.10 -37.16 14.48
N THR A 9 15.13 -37.62 15.29
CA THR A 9 13.78 -37.02 15.30
C THR A 9 13.78 -35.54 15.72
N THR A 10 14.55 -35.18 16.76
CA THR A 10 14.71 -33.79 17.18
C THR A 10 15.33 -32.93 16.08
N LEU A 11 16.36 -33.42 15.40
CA LEU A 11 17.02 -32.72 14.31
C LEU A 11 16.06 -32.48 13.13
N THR A 12 15.25 -33.49 12.78
CA THR A 12 14.26 -33.38 11.71
C THR A 12 13.19 -32.33 12.05
N ILE A 13 12.71 -32.28 13.29
CA ILE A 13 11.74 -31.30 13.74
C ILE A 13 12.33 -29.87 13.64
N VAL A 14 13.56 -29.66 14.08
CA VAL A 14 14.24 -28.38 14.01
C VAL A 14 14.37 -27.90 12.55
N ILE A 15 14.77 -28.79 11.64
CA ILE A 15 14.87 -28.47 10.21
C ILE A 15 13.50 -28.07 9.63
N LEU A 16 12.43 -28.81 9.99
CA LEU A 16 11.08 -28.46 9.52
C LEU A 16 10.64 -27.08 10.02
N ILE A 17 10.93 -26.75 11.28
CA ILE A 17 10.62 -25.41 11.83
C ILE A 17 11.36 -24.31 11.05
N ILE A 18 12.63 -24.50 10.75
CA ILE A 18 13.44 -23.55 9.98
C ILE A 18 12.84 -23.36 8.58
N ILE A 19 12.45 -24.44 7.91
CA ILE A 19 11.81 -24.37 6.58
C ILE A 19 10.49 -23.59 6.65
N VAL A 20 9.64 -23.87 7.65
CA VAL A 20 8.37 -23.16 7.82
C VAL A 20 8.61 -21.66 8.06
N LEU A 21 9.54 -21.30 8.94
CA LEU A 21 9.88 -19.89 9.18
C LEU A 21 10.42 -19.21 7.93
N TYR A 22 11.23 -19.90 7.14
CA TYR A 22 11.73 -19.39 5.87
C TYR A 22 10.60 -19.15 4.86
N VAL A 23 9.65 -20.08 4.76
CA VAL A 23 8.47 -19.93 3.89
C VAL A 23 7.59 -18.78 4.34
N LEU A 24 7.34 -18.65 5.65
CA LEU A 24 6.57 -17.53 6.20
C LEU A 24 7.25 -16.18 5.95
N TYR A 25 8.58 -16.14 6.05
CA TYR A 25 9.35 -14.96 5.69
C TYR A 25 9.22 -14.63 4.20
N TYR A 26 9.39 -15.62 3.31
CA TYR A 26 9.29 -15.44 1.86
C TYR A 26 7.89 -14.99 1.41
N LEU A 27 6.85 -15.50 2.05
CA LEU A 27 5.45 -15.14 1.77
C LEU A 27 4.99 -13.83 2.44
N ASN A 28 5.90 -13.04 3.02
CA ASN A 28 5.63 -11.79 3.73
C ASN A 28 4.68 -11.90 4.94
N TYR A 29 4.51 -13.07 5.53
CA TYR A 29 3.81 -13.21 6.81
C TYR A 29 4.65 -12.72 7.99
N ILE A 30 5.98 -12.77 7.87
CA ILE A 30 6.91 -12.17 8.85
C ILE A 30 7.32 -10.79 8.31
N PRO A 31 7.17 -9.72 9.10
CA PRO A 31 7.50 -8.36 8.65
C PRO A 31 8.97 -8.24 8.21
N HIS A 32 9.18 -7.73 7.01
CA HIS A 32 10.52 -7.40 6.51
C HIS A 32 10.95 -6.02 7.01
N LYS A 33 12.27 -5.74 6.98
CA LYS A 33 12.80 -4.41 7.24
C LYS A 33 12.10 -3.41 6.30
N LYS A 34 11.47 -2.39 6.88
CA LYS A 34 10.95 -1.27 6.10
C LYS A 34 12.12 -0.34 5.79
N TYR A 35 12.36 -0.12 4.52
CA TYR A 35 13.34 0.84 4.06
C TYR A 35 12.76 2.24 4.05
N THR A 36 13.58 3.22 4.34
CA THR A 36 13.26 4.65 4.31
C THR A 36 14.14 5.35 3.29
N ASN A 37 13.81 6.59 2.94
CA ASN A 37 14.60 7.39 2.02
C ASN A 37 16.07 7.51 2.48
N THR A 38 16.31 7.57 3.79
CA THR A 38 17.65 7.67 4.37
C THR A 38 18.48 6.41 4.17
N ASP A 39 17.87 5.23 4.06
CA ASP A 39 18.60 3.98 3.78
C ASP A 39 19.24 4.00 2.37
N PHE A 40 18.74 4.86 1.47
CA PHE A 40 19.21 4.99 0.08
C PHE A 40 19.83 6.35 -0.21
N ASN A 41 20.11 7.17 0.80
CA ASN A 41 20.61 8.56 0.65
C ASN A 41 19.71 9.43 -0.26
N ILE A 42 18.40 9.18 -0.26
CA ILE A 42 17.43 9.97 -1.00
C ILE A 42 16.94 11.11 -0.10
N MET A 43 17.08 12.33 -0.58
CA MET A 43 16.52 13.49 0.14
C MET A 43 15.00 13.42 0.12
N THR A 44 14.39 13.56 1.29
CA THR A 44 12.94 13.69 1.38
C THR A 44 12.56 15.11 0.99
N TYR A 45 11.89 15.25 -0.15
CA TYR A 45 11.28 16.51 -0.54
C TYR A 45 9.95 16.67 0.20
N LYS A 46 9.72 17.87 0.73
CA LYS A 46 8.41 18.26 1.29
C LYS A 46 7.88 19.46 0.51
N SER A 47 6.64 19.36 0.05
CA SER A 47 5.90 20.50 -0.46
C SER A 47 5.51 21.42 0.71
N ASN A 48 5.38 22.73 0.43
CA ASN A 48 4.75 23.67 1.34
C ASN A 48 3.31 23.97 0.93
N ILE A 49 2.75 23.18 0.02
CA ILE A 49 1.39 23.33 -0.47
C ILE A 49 0.51 22.41 0.36
N ASP A 50 -0.60 22.94 0.81
CA ASP A 50 -1.67 22.30 1.55
C ASP A 50 -2.97 22.80 0.90
N LYS A 51 -3.50 22.04 -0.05
CA LYS A 51 -4.56 22.45 -0.97
C LYS A 51 -5.93 22.50 -0.27
N ASP A 52 -6.18 21.57 0.63
CA ASP A 52 -7.44 21.45 1.36
C ASP A 52 -7.41 22.14 2.73
N ASN A 53 -6.22 22.64 3.15
CA ASN A 53 -5.98 23.37 4.39
C ASN A 53 -6.24 22.52 5.66
N ASP A 54 -5.87 21.24 5.62
CA ASP A 54 -5.99 20.33 6.76
C ASP A 54 -4.76 20.36 7.69
N GLY A 55 -3.68 21.05 7.29
CA GLY A 55 -2.43 21.18 8.03
C GLY A 55 -1.39 20.12 7.67
N ILE A 56 -1.67 19.28 6.68
CA ILE A 56 -0.74 18.28 6.13
C ILE A 56 -0.29 18.74 4.74
N ASP A 57 0.99 18.61 4.43
CA ASP A 57 1.45 18.91 3.06
C ASP A 57 0.89 17.91 2.05
N ASP A 58 0.52 18.39 0.86
CA ASP A 58 -0.14 17.61 -0.19
C ASP A 58 0.55 16.29 -0.52
N GLN A 59 1.88 16.23 -0.50
CA GLN A 59 2.62 15.00 -0.83
C GLN A 59 2.44 13.94 0.26
N THR A 60 2.46 14.36 1.52
CA THR A 60 2.21 13.49 2.67
C THR A 60 0.76 13.04 2.67
N ASP A 61 -0.15 13.95 2.37
CA ASP A 61 -1.58 13.68 2.36
C ASP A 61 -1.95 12.70 1.22
N ILE A 62 -1.56 12.96 -0.02
CA ILE A 62 -1.75 12.04 -1.15
C ILE A 62 -1.24 10.62 -0.82
N LEU A 63 -0.05 10.51 -0.19
CA LEU A 63 0.49 9.22 0.20
C LEU A 63 -0.36 8.53 1.27
N ASN A 64 -0.82 9.27 2.27
CA ASN A 64 -1.67 8.74 3.34
C ASN A 64 -3.02 8.29 2.79
N ASN A 65 -3.67 9.11 1.98
CA ASN A 65 -4.96 8.83 1.34
C ASN A 65 -4.89 7.58 0.45
N ALA A 66 -3.82 7.43 -0.34
CA ALA A 66 -3.58 6.22 -1.13
C ALA A 66 -3.48 4.97 -0.24
N ARG A 67 -2.78 5.06 0.88
CA ARG A 67 -2.65 3.96 1.84
C ARG A 67 -3.98 3.63 2.52
N ASP A 68 -4.78 4.63 2.84
CA ASP A 68 -6.06 4.45 3.49
C ASP A 68 -7.07 3.81 2.53
N TYR A 69 -7.10 4.23 1.26
CA TYR A 69 -7.88 3.55 0.24
C TYR A 69 -7.50 2.06 0.08
N ILE A 70 -6.21 1.73 0.07
CA ILE A 70 -5.75 0.34 -0.02
C ILE A 70 -6.18 -0.50 1.20
N LYS A 71 -6.27 0.09 2.39
CA LYS A 71 -6.74 -0.61 3.61
C LYS A 71 -8.19 -1.09 3.50
N ILE A 72 -9.03 -0.40 2.71
CA ILE A 72 -10.43 -0.80 2.44
C ILE A 72 -10.48 -2.13 1.67
N LYS A 73 -9.41 -2.50 0.95
CA LYS A 73 -9.28 -3.72 0.14
C LYS A 73 -10.42 -3.86 -0.88
N PRO A 74 -10.62 -2.87 -1.78
CA PRO A 74 -11.66 -2.96 -2.80
C PRO A 74 -11.46 -4.21 -3.66
N LYS A 75 -12.56 -4.84 -4.06
CA LYS A 75 -12.52 -5.97 -4.97
C LYS A 75 -12.17 -5.49 -6.38
N TYR A 76 -11.26 -6.19 -7.05
CA TYR A 76 -10.88 -5.79 -8.39
C TYR A 76 -12.03 -6.01 -9.38
N LYS A 77 -12.48 -4.94 -10.03
CA LYS A 77 -13.41 -4.99 -11.16
C LYS A 77 -13.33 -3.69 -11.96
N SER A 78 -13.01 -3.80 -13.26
CA SER A 78 -13.10 -2.67 -14.18
C SER A 78 -14.55 -2.34 -14.46
N LYS A 79 -14.97 -1.12 -14.15
CA LYS A 79 -16.36 -0.64 -14.27
C LYS A 79 -16.35 0.87 -14.46
N TYR A 80 -17.27 1.36 -15.29
CA TYR A 80 -17.47 2.80 -15.47
C TYR A 80 -18.53 3.31 -14.49
N TYR A 81 -18.25 4.46 -13.90
CA TYR A 81 -19.14 5.13 -12.96
C TYR A 81 -19.56 6.49 -13.51
N THR A 82 -20.83 6.81 -13.49
CA THR A 82 -21.35 8.12 -13.96
C THR A 82 -20.81 9.29 -13.15
N THR A 83 -20.43 9.04 -11.90
CA THR A 83 -19.79 10.02 -11.01
C THR A 83 -18.28 10.17 -11.26
N GLY A 84 -17.70 9.33 -12.12
CA GLY A 84 -16.25 9.25 -12.35
C GLY A 84 -15.48 8.52 -11.27
N TYR A 85 -16.10 8.23 -10.12
CA TYR A 85 -15.46 7.54 -9.00
C TYR A 85 -16.27 6.33 -8.54
N PRO A 86 -15.63 5.23 -8.14
CA PRO A 86 -16.32 4.10 -7.51
C PRO A 86 -17.13 4.54 -6.28
N ASN A 87 -18.36 4.02 -6.21
CA ASN A 87 -19.25 4.24 -5.07
C ASN A 87 -19.76 2.90 -4.49
N ASP A 88 -19.07 1.82 -4.76
CA ASP A 88 -19.37 0.47 -4.29
C ASP A 88 -18.09 -0.25 -3.78
N GLU A 89 -18.16 -1.58 -3.64
CA GLU A 89 -17.06 -2.40 -3.13
C GLU A 89 -15.93 -2.68 -4.15
N TYR A 90 -16.05 -2.17 -5.38
CA TYR A 90 -15.10 -2.44 -6.45
C TYR A 90 -14.15 -1.26 -6.69
N GLY A 91 -12.97 -1.59 -7.25
CA GLY A 91 -11.99 -0.60 -7.64
C GLY A 91 -10.87 -1.19 -8.50
N VAL A 92 -10.11 -0.29 -9.11
CA VAL A 92 -8.93 -0.60 -9.92
C VAL A 92 -7.75 0.29 -9.50
N CYS A 93 -6.57 0.04 -10.07
CA CYS A 93 -5.35 0.79 -9.69
C CYS A 93 -5.46 2.30 -9.90
N THR A 94 -6.19 2.75 -10.91
CA THR A 94 -6.43 4.18 -11.15
C THR A 94 -7.26 4.85 -10.08
N ASP A 95 -8.13 4.11 -9.42
CA ASP A 95 -8.98 4.65 -8.35
C ASP A 95 -8.15 4.99 -7.09
N VAL A 96 -7.06 4.24 -6.85
CA VAL A 96 -6.11 4.58 -5.78
C VAL A 96 -5.56 5.98 -5.97
N VAL A 97 -5.15 6.32 -7.20
CA VAL A 97 -4.61 7.64 -7.54
C VAL A 97 -5.70 8.71 -7.50
N ALA A 98 -6.87 8.38 -8.06
CA ALA A 98 -8.00 9.32 -8.13
C ALA A 98 -8.51 9.73 -6.75
N PHE A 99 -8.70 8.76 -5.83
CA PHE A 99 -9.12 9.06 -4.46
C PHE A 99 -8.02 9.74 -3.66
N ALA A 100 -6.75 9.29 -3.80
CA ALA A 100 -5.64 9.92 -3.10
C ALA A 100 -5.51 11.42 -3.41
N LEU A 101 -5.66 11.79 -4.68
CA LEU A 101 -5.63 13.18 -5.12
C LEU A 101 -6.89 13.95 -4.69
N LYS A 102 -8.06 13.31 -4.82
CA LYS A 102 -9.33 13.95 -4.46
C LYS A 102 -9.39 14.31 -2.99
N ASP A 103 -8.97 13.40 -2.11
CA ASP A 103 -8.98 13.59 -0.68
C ASP A 103 -7.92 14.61 -0.21
N ALA A 104 -6.89 14.88 -1.05
CA ALA A 104 -5.94 15.99 -0.89
C ALA A 104 -6.39 17.29 -1.60
N GLY A 105 -7.67 17.43 -1.93
CA GLY A 105 -8.23 18.64 -2.53
C GLY A 105 -8.11 18.78 -4.05
N TYR A 106 -7.67 17.72 -4.77
CA TYR A 106 -7.50 17.72 -6.22
C TYR A 106 -8.53 16.81 -6.92
N ASP A 107 -9.73 17.32 -7.21
CA ASP A 107 -10.69 16.55 -8.00
C ASP A 107 -10.30 16.54 -9.48
N LEU A 108 -9.75 15.41 -9.94
CA LEU A 108 -9.26 15.26 -11.31
C LEU A 108 -10.36 15.44 -12.35
N MET A 109 -11.59 15.06 -12.07
CA MET A 109 -12.70 15.25 -13.01
C MET A 109 -13.01 16.73 -13.21
N VAL A 110 -13.01 17.50 -12.12
CA VAL A 110 -13.23 18.96 -12.18
C VAL A 110 -12.09 19.61 -12.96
N LEU A 111 -10.84 19.30 -12.60
CA LEU A 111 -9.66 19.89 -13.22
C LEU A 111 -9.58 19.61 -14.74
N VAL A 112 -9.84 18.36 -15.15
CA VAL A 112 -9.87 18.01 -16.58
C VAL A 112 -11.02 18.70 -17.31
N ASN A 113 -12.21 18.81 -16.70
CA ASN A 113 -13.33 19.50 -17.31
C ASN A 113 -13.09 21.02 -17.46
N GLU A 114 -12.36 21.61 -16.55
CA GLU A 114 -11.98 23.03 -16.63
C GLU A 114 -10.97 23.24 -17.74
N ASP A 115 -9.95 22.38 -17.86
CA ASP A 115 -8.94 22.46 -18.91
C ASP A 115 -9.54 22.28 -20.32
N ILE A 116 -10.49 21.37 -20.50
CA ILE A 116 -11.18 21.16 -21.80
C ILE A 116 -12.01 22.38 -22.22
N LYS A 117 -12.49 23.19 -21.26
CA LYS A 117 -13.33 24.36 -21.54
C LYS A 117 -12.52 25.66 -21.75
N ALA A 118 -11.24 25.63 -21.40
CA ALA A 118 -10.33 26.77 -21.56
C ALA A 118 -9.83 26.91 -22.98
#